data_5296d3dc82126e49cc89beb96f820682
#
_entry.id   5296d3dc82126e49cc89beb96f820682
#
_cell.length_a   1.000
_cell.length_b   1.000
_cell.length_c   1.000
_cell.angle_alpha   90.00
_cell.angle_beta   90.00
_cell.angle_gamma   90.00
#
_symmetry.space_group_name_H-M   'P 1'
#
loop_
_entity.id
_entity.type
_entity.pdbx_description
1 polymer ?
#
loop_
_entity_poly.entity_id
_entity_poly.type
_entity_poly.pdbx_seq_one_letter_code
_entity_poly.pdbx_strand_id
1 'polypeptide(L)'
;LHVPLAALAGILLFVAWNMGEWHEFARLKRFALTYRTTLVGTFLLTVIFDLTVAVEVGLVLSCVFFIWRMSQLFRAEPLDDEALRRATGRPAPAGVHVMGLYGSLFFGAVGKVEAIVEALPAGTRVLVLECQRLVQLDTTGLDALTQLLRALRQRGVALRLAAVNDQPRSLMHRSGFDALLDDGAVAPTLAEALKREAG
;
A
#
# COMPACT_ATOMS: atom_id res chain seq x y z
N LEU A 1 -63.50 2.85 -11.84
CA LEU A 1 -62.83 3.05 -10.56
C LEU A 1 -61.59 3.93 -10.81
N HIS A 2 -61.71 5.23 -10.51
CA HIS A 2 -60.59 6.18 -10.66
C HIS A 2 -59.95 6.36 -9.28
N VAL A 3 -58.73 5.88 -9.11
CA VAL A 3 -57.94 6.15 -7.89
C VAL A 3 -57.41 7.58 -7.99
N PRO A 4 -57.69 8.46 -7.01
CA PRO A 4 -57.17 9.83 -7.03
C PRO A 4 -55.64 9.84 -6.97
N LEU A 5 -54.99 10.65 -7.80
CA LEU A 5 -53.51 10.82 -7.78
C LEU A 5 -52.99 11.19 -6.39
N ALA A 6 -53.79 11.94 -5.62
CA ALA A 6 -53.45 12.28 -4.24
C ALA A 6 -53.36 11.04 -3.30
N ALA A 7 -54.20 10.02 -3.51
CA ALA A 7 -54.11 8.78 -2.73
C ALA A 7 -52.87 7.99 -3.09
N LEU A 8 -52.49 7.91 -4.37
CA LEU A 8 -51.26 7.28 -4.83
C LEU A 8 -50.01 8.00 -4.27
N ALA A 9 -50.00 9.34 -4.31
CA ALA A 9 -48.95 10.12 -3.72
C ALA A 9 -48.78 9.88 -2.21
N GLY A 10 -49.90 9.81 -1.48
CA GLY A 10 -49.87 9.50 -0.04
C GLY A 10 -49.31 8.11 0.27
N ILE A 11 -49.70 7.11 -0.52
CA ILE A 11 -49.14 5.73 -0.39
C ILE A 11 -47.65 5.72 -0.66
N LEU A 12 -47.21 6.37 -1.73
CA LEU A 12 -45.78 6.43 -2.08
C LEU A 12 -44.96 7.12 -1.00
N LEU A 13 -45.44 8.22 -0.43
CA LEU A 13 -44.76 8.90 0.69
C LEU A 13 -44.67 8.01 1.95
N PHE A 14 -45.76 7.31 2.28
CA PHE A 14 -45.78 6.38 3.40
C PHE A 14 -44.80 5.21 3.20
N VAL A 15 -44.78 4.62 2.01
CA VAL A 15 -43.83 3.54 1.68
C VAL A 15 -42.40 4.04 1.71
N ALA A 16 -42.13 5.19 1.10
CA ALA A 16 -40.77 5.79 1.13
C ALA A 16 -40.31 6.06 2.54
N TRP A 17 -41.18 6.59 3.41
CA TRP A 17 -40.85 6.82 4.83
C TRP A 17 -40.58 5.52 5.56
N ASN A 18 -41.34 4.48 5.34
CA ASN A 18 -41.23 3.20 6.02
C ASN A 18 -40.02 2.36 5.51
N MET A 19 -39.59 2.58 4.26
CA MET A 19 -38.37 1.97 3.69
C MET A 19 -37.11 2.71 4.07
N GLY A 20 -37.22 3.92 4.62
CA GLY A 20 -36.06 4.71 5.05
C GLY A 20 -35.41 4.10 6.28
N GLU A 21 -34.14 3.71 6.15
CA GLU A 21 -33.30 3.23 7.28
C GLU A 21 -32.75 4.40 8.12
N TRP A 22 -33.66 5.16 8.74
CA TRP A 22 -33.33 6.38 9.50
C TRP A 22 -32.30 6.15 10.61
N HIS A 23 -32.25 4.95 11.16
CA HIS A 23 -31.28 4.60 12.21
C HIS A 23 -29.85 4.52 11.68
N GLU A 24 -29.61 4.22 10.40
CA GLU A 24 -28.28 4.26 9.79
C GLU A 24 -27.75 5.70 9.72
N PHE A 25 -28.62 6.67 9.39
CA PHE A 25 -28.24 8.08 9.44
C PHE A 25 -27.88 8.55 10.85
N ALA A 26 -28.58 8.05 11.87
CA ALA A 26 -28.28 8.36 13.26
C ALA A 26 -26.92 7.79 13.70
N ARG A 27 -26.51 6.66 13.13
CA ARG A 27 -25.22 6.00 13.42
C ARG A 27 -24.04 6.59 12.66
N LEU A 28 -24.25 7.41 11.64
CA LEU A 28 -23.20 8.02 10.81
C LEU A 28 -22.05 8.64 11.62
N LYS A 29 -22.35 9.24 12.77
CA LYS A 29 -21.34 9.87 13.64
C LYS A 29 -20.31 8.87 14.18
N ARG A 30 -20.61 7.57 14.19
CA ARG A 30 -19.74 6.51 14.73
C ARG A 30 -18.79 5.92 13.68
N PHE A 31 -19.03 6.20 12.40
CA PHE A 31 -18.23 5.66 11.31
C PHE A 31 -17.12 6.62 10.87
N ALA A 32 -16.10 6.07 10.22
CA ALA A 32 -14.99 6.82 9.64
C ALA A 32 -15.51 7.89 8.66
N LEU A 33 -14.79 8.99 8.54
CA LEU A 33 -15.17 10.11 7.66
C LEU A 33 -15.39 9.64 6.21
N THR A 34 -14.54 8.73 5.72
CA THR A 34 -14.66 8.15 4.37
C THR A 34 -16.00 7.46 4.14
N TYR A 35 -16.47 6.65 5.10
CA TYR A 35 -17.77 5.99 5.01
C TYR A 35 -18.92 7.01 5.00
N ARG A 36 -18.83 8.02 5.86
CA ARG A 36 -19.84 9.10 5.95
C ARG A 36 -19.96 9.88 4.65
N THR A 37 -18.82 10.25 4.06
CA THR A 37 -18.80 11.01 2.80
C THR A 37 -19.32 10.17 1.63
N THR A 38 -18.98 8.89 1.57
CA THR A 38 -19.50 7.98 0.54
C THR A 38 -21.02 7.83 0.67
N LEU A 39 -21.54 7.53 1.88
CA LEU A 39 -22.97 7.31 2.09
C LEU A 39 -23.79 8.57 1.79
N VAL A 40 -23.40 9.72 2.35
CA VAL A 40 -24.10 11.00 2.12
C VAL A 40 -23.97 11.42 0.65
N GLY A 41 -22.81 11.26 0.05
CA GLY A 41 -22.59 11.58 -1.36
C GLY A 41 -23.44 10.74 -2.29
N THR A 42 -23.49 9.42 -2.08
CA THR A 42 -24.33 8.51 -2.86
C THR A 42 -25.81 8.83 -2.69
N PHE A 43 -26.26 9.09 -1.45
CA PHE A 43 -27.63 9.51 -1.18
C PHE A 43 -28.02 10.78 -1.92
N LEU A 44 -27.19 11.83 -1.85
CA LEU A 44 -27.43 13.10 -2.55
C LEU A 44 -27.44 12.91 -4.06
N LEU A 45 -26.52 12.11 -4.61
CA LEU A 45 -26.50 11.80 -6.04
C LEU A 45 -27.77 11.07 -6.49
N THR A 46 -28.27 10.12 -5.69
CA THR A 46 -29.52 9.41 -5.99
C THR A 46 -30.73 10.35 -5.99
N VAL A 47 -30.75 11.35 -5.09
CA VAL A 47 -31.87 12.31 -5.00
C VAL A 47 -31.82 13.35 -6.12
N ILE A 48 -30.62 13.81 -6.52
CA ILE A 48 -30.45 14.91 -7.50
C ILE A 48 -30.51 14.41 -8.95
N PHE A 49 -29.89 13.25 -9.22
CA PHE A 49 -29.79 12.67 -10.56
C PHE A 49 -30.72 11.47 -10.69
N ASP A 50 -30.16 10.27 -10.61
CA ASP A 50 -30.90 9.01 -10.59
C ASP A 50 -30.07 7.90 -9.91
N LEU A 51 -30.68 6.74 -9.73
CA LEU A 51 -30.04 5.59 -9.09
C LEU A 51 -28.82 5.08 -9.88
N THR A 52 -28.86 5.11 -11.22
CA THR A 52 -27.78 4.59 -12.07
C THR A 52 -26.52 5.41 -11.88
N VAL A 53 -26.62 6.74 -11.99
CA VAL A 53 -25.51 7.66 -11.77
C VAL A 53 -24.95 7.55 -10.35
N ALA A 54 -25.83 7.42 -9.35
CA ALA A 54 -25.39 7.28 -7.97
C ALA A 54 -24.59 6.00 -7.73
N VAL A 55 -25.01 4.87 -8.33
CA VAL A 55 -24.28 3.58 -8.23
C VAL A 55 -22.95 3.66 -8.93
N GLU A 56 -22.89 4.20 -10.15
CA GLU A 56 -21.63 4.35 -10.90
C GLU A 56 -20.60 5.22 -10.16
N VAL A 57 -21.02 6.41 -9.74
CA VAL A 57 -20.15 7.33 -8.98
C VAL A 57 -19.75 6.73 -7.63
N GLY A 58 -20.70 6.11 -6.92
CA GLY A 58 -20.43 5.45 -5.63
C GLY A 58 -19.42 4.32 -5.76
N LEU A 59 -19.51 3.51 -6.83
CA LEU A 59 -18.57 2.45 -7.12
C LEU A 59 -17.17 3.00 -7.40
N VAL A 60 -17.07 4.01 -8.27
CA VAL A 60 -15.79 4.65 -8.60
C VAL A 60 -15.14 5.26 -7.35
N LEU A 61 -15.90 6.01 -6.56
CA LEU A 61 -15.39 6.58 -5.30
C LEU A 61 -14.91 5.50 -4.32
N SER A 62 -15.66 4.42 -4.17
CA SER A 62 -15.28 3.30 -3.31
C SER A 62 -13.98 2.64 -3.78
N CYS A 63 -13.80 2.45 -5.09
CA CYS A 63 -12.56 1.94 -5.67
C CYS A 63 -11.38 2.88 -5.41
N VAL A 64 -11.55 4.19 -5.62
CA VAL A 64 -10.50 5.19 -5.37
C VAL A 64 -10.09 5.21 -3.90
N PHE A 65 -11.05 5.22 -2.97
CA PHE A 65 -10.76 5.15 -1.53
C PHE A 65 -10.09 3.85 -1.12
N PHE A 66 -10.50 2.72 -1.71
CA PHE A 66 -9.86 1.43 -1.46
C PHE A 66 -8.40 1.45 -1.91
N ILE A 67 -8.13 1.91 -3.12
CA ILE A 67 -6.78 2.03 -3.68
C ILE A 67 -5.91 2.94 -2.80
N TRP A 68 -6.42 4.12 -2.45
CA TRP A 68 -5.72 5.06 -1.58
C TRP A 68 -5.39 4.44 -0.21
N ARG A 69 -6.35 3.75 0.39
CA ARG A 69 -6.15 3.06 1.67
C ARG A 69 -5.10 1.95 1.57
N MET A 70 -5.13 1.17 0.49
CA MET A 70 -4.15 0.10 0.26
C MET A 70 -2.72 0.65 0.10
N SER A 71 -2.56 1.78 -0.58
CA SER A 71 -1.24 2.40 -0.74
C SER A 71 -0.62 2.89 0.59
N GLN A 72 -1.46 3.17 1.59
CA GLN A 72 -0.99 3.56 2.93
C GLN A 72 -0.43 2.38 3.74
N LEU A 73 -0.75 1.15 3.38
CA LEU A 73 -0.26 -0.04 4.08
C LEU A 73 1.21 -0.35 3.80
N PHE A 74 1.75 0.14 2.68
CA PHE A 74 3.18 0.01 2.42
C PHE A 74 3.98 0.97 3.31
N ARG A 75 5.01 0.44 3.95
CA ARG A 75 5.98 1.21 4.72
C ARG A 75 7.38 0.75 4.41
N ALA A 76 8.31 1.69 4.34
CA ALA A 76 9.73 1.46 4.32
C ALA A 76 10.30 2.17 5.55
N GLU A 77 10.79 1.40 6.51
CA GLU A 77 11.23 1.93 7.81
C GLU A 77 12.66 1.46 8.10
N PRO A 78 13.55 2.34 8.59
CA PRO A 78 14.87 1.91 8.99
C PRO A 78 14.77 0.95 10.19
N LEU A 79 15.56 -0.11 10.18
CA LEU A 79 15.71 -0.98 11.33
C LEU A 79 16.82 -0.41 12.21
N ASP A 80 16.48 -0.10 13.46
CA ASP A 80 17.45 0.34 14.45
C ASP A 80 18.33 -0.83 14.94
N ASP A 81 19.43 -0.50 15.62
CA ASP A 81 20.38 -1.49 16.13
C ASP A 81 19.72 -2.49 17.10
N GLU A 82 18.70 -2.08 17.83
CA GLU A 82 18.00 -2.96 18.77
C GLU A 82 17.13 -3.97 18.02
N ALA A 83 16.41 -3.54 17.00
CA ALA A 83 15.62 -4.44 16.13
C ALA A 83 16.57 -5.42 15.39
N LEU A 84 17.69 -4.94 14.89
CA LEU A 84 18.70 -5.76 14.23
C LEU A 84 19.31 -6.80 15.19
N ARG A 85 19.69 -6.41 16.39
CA ARG A 85 20.21 -7.35 17.40
C ARG A 85 19.18 -8.42 17.77
N ARG A 86 17.90 -8.05 17.88
CA ARG A 86 16.84 -9.02 18.15
C ARG A 86 16.65 -9.99 16.98
N ALA A 87 16.72 -9.51 15.74
CA ALA A 87 16.50 -10.33 14.54
C ALA A 87 17.72 -11.19 14.16
N THR A 88 18.94 -10.70 14.37
CA THR A 88 20.17 -11.30 13.83
C THR A 88 21.24 -11.62 14.88
N GLY A 89 21.04 -11.19 16.12
CA GLY A 89 22.02 -11.29 17.21
C GLY A 89 23.16 -10.28 17.13
N ARG A 90 23.19 -9.40 16.11
CA ARG A 90 24.31 -8.46 15.85
C ARG A 90 23.80 -7.10 15.40
N PRO A 91 24.54 -6.00 15.65
CA PRO A 91 24.27 -4.71 15.03
C PRO A 91 24.63 -4.73 13.54
N ALA A 92 24.21 -3.71 12.80
CA ALA A 92 24.65 -3.52 11.42
C ALA A 92 26.16 -3.26 11.36
N PRO A 93 26.86 -3.83 10.37
CA PRO A 93 28.25 -3.44 10.10
C PRO A 93 28.38 -1.97 9.72
N ALA A 94 29.56 -1.37 9.92
CA ALA A 94 29.78 0.03 9.55
C ALA A 94 29.57 0.27 8.05
N GLY A 95 28.78 1.30 7.71
CA GLY A 95 28.39 1.63 6.33
C GLY A 95 27.28 0.77 5.75
N VAL A 96 26.67 -0.14 6.52
CA VAL A 96 25.49 -0.90 6.13
C VAL A 96 24.26 -0.26 6.75
N HIS A 97 23.29 0.11 5.91
CA HIS A 97 21.98 0.59 6.34
C HIS A 97 20.91 -0.45 6.04
N VAL A 98 20.03 -0.72 7.00
CA VAL A 98 18.98 -1.75 6.85
C VAL A 98 17.62 -1.10 6.91
N MET A 99 16.79 -1.40 5.92
CA MET A 99 15.38 -0.95 5.89
C MET A 99 14.44 -2.13 5.74
N GLY A 100 13.41 -2.18 6.55
CA GLY A 100 12.32 -3.14 6.43
C GLY A 100 11.25 -2.64 5.47
N LEU A 101 10.84 -3.50 4.55
CA LEU A 101 9.70 -3.27 3.67
C LEU A 101 8.47 -4.02 4.19
N TYR A 102 7.39 -3.30 4.40
CA TYR A 102 6.17 -3.84 5.01
C TYR A 102 4.97 -3.66 4.08
N GLY A 103 4.11 -4.68 4.01
CA GLY A 103 2.84 -4.62 3.28
C GLY A 103 2.98 -4.95 1.80
N SER A 104 2.34 -4.17 0.92
CA SER A 104 2.31 -4.43 -0.52
C SER A 104 2.83 -3.23 -1.28
N LEU A 105 3.80 -3.47 -2.16
CA LEU A 105 4.40 -2.43 -2.99
C LEU A 105 3.69 -2.39 -4.35
N PHE A 106 2.74 -1.44 -4.46
CA PHE A 106 1.95 -1.14 -5.65
C PHE A 106 2.22 0.29 -6.14
N PHE A 107 1.62 0.65 -7.28
CA PHE A 107 1.75 1.97 -7.88
C PHE A 107 1.58 3.16 -6.90
N GLY A 108 0.70 3.07 -5.92
CA GLY A 108 0.48 4.13 -4.92
C GLY A 108 1.60 4.28 -3.88
N ALA A 109 2.60 3.39 -3.88
CA ALA A 109 3.70 3.39 -2.91
C ALA A 109 5.07 3.76 -3.53
N VAL A 110 5.14 4.04 -4.84
CA VAL A 110 6.37 4.34 -5.58
C VAL A 110 7.16 5.49 -4.94
N GLY A 111 6.50 6.60 -4.63
CA GLY A 111 7.16 7.75 -3.98
C GLY A 111 7.80 7.44 -2.62
N LYS A 112 7.33 6.41 -1.91
CA LYS A 112 7.96 5.96 -0.66
C LYS A 112 9.26 5.20 -0.90
N VAL A 113 9.39 4.51 -2.05
CA VAL A 113 10.63 3.85 -2.45
C VAL A 113 11.66 4.88 -2.91
N GLU A 114 11.23 5.89 -3.65
CA GLU A 114 12.09 7.00 -4.07
C GLU A 114 12.67 7.76 -2.88
N ALA A 115 11.87 8.01 -1.85
CA ALA A 115 12.31 8.66 -0.61
C ALA A 115 13.39 7.88 0.15
N ILE A 116 13.56 6.57 -0.10
CA ILE A 116 14.63 5.76 0.53
C ILE A 116 16.00 6.33 0.21
N VAL A 117 16.23 6.73 -1.05
CA VAL A 117 17.54 7.25 -1.50
C VAL A 117 17.90 8.57 -0.80
N GLU A 118 16.90 9.40 -0.54
CA GLU A 118 17.07 10.68 0.14
C GLU A 118 17.29 10.51 1.64
N ALA A 119 16.69 9.48 2.23
CA ALA A 119 16.78 9.20 3.65
C ALA A 119 18.06 8.44 4.07
N LEU A 120 18.89 8.00 3.10
CA LEU A 120 20.12 7.26 3.41
C LEU A 120 21.14 8.13 4.17
N PRO A 121 21.68 7.66 5.29
CA PRO A 121 22.75 8.34 6.00
C PRO A 121 24.01 8.52 5.14
N ALA A 122 24.71 9.63 5.37
CA ALA A 122 26.00 9.84 4.72
C ALA A 122 27.00 8.73 5.10
N GLY A 123 27.76 8.24 4.11
CA GLY A 123 28.71 7.14 4.32
C GLY A 123 28.09 5.74 4.21
N THR A 124 26.79 5.61 3.84
CA THR A 124 26.21 4.32 3.51
C THR A 124 26.88 3.74 2.26
N ARG A 125 27.38 2.52 2.37
CA ARG A 125 27.99 1.75 1.26
C ARG A 125 27.07 0.65 0.75
N VAL A 126 26.26 0.11 1.64
CA VAL A 126 25.33 -0.98 1.34
C VAL A 126 23.97 -0.67 1.95
N LEU A 127 22.91 -0.78 1.13
CA LEU A 127 21.53 -0.79 1.57
C LEU A 127 21.01 -2.23 1.55
N VAL A 128 20.58 -2.72 2.70
CA VAL A 128 19.89 -4.01 2.82
C VAL A 128 18.40 -3.75 2.96
N LEU A 129 17.60 -4.28 2.03
CA LEU A 129 16.14 -4.29 2.14
C LEU A 129 15.68 -5.63 2.71
N GLU A 130 15.12 -5.59 3.91
CA GLU A 130 14.49 -6.73 4.55
C GLU A 130 13.06 -6.85 4.01
N CYS A 131 12.77 -7.95 3.30
CA CYS A 131 11.53 -8.16 2.55
C CYS A 131 10.61 -9.24 3.15
N GLN A 132 10.88 -9.73 4.36
CA GLN A 132 10.08 -10.78 5.01
C GLN A 132 8.60 -10.38 5.14
N ARG A 133 8.33 -9.09 5.32
CA ARG A 133 6.98 -8.55 5.47
C ARG A 133 6.47 -7.83 4.22
N LEU A 134 7.21 -7.90 3.12
CA LEU A 134 6.73 -7.50 1.80
C LEU A 134 5.87 -8.64 1.24
N VAL A 135 4.54 -8.47 1.33
CA VAL A 135 3.57 -9.53 0.99
C VAL A 135 3.38 -9.64 -0.50
N GLN A 136 3.27 -8.51 -1.19
CA GLN A 136 3.04 -8.46 -2.64
C GLN A 136 3.84 -7.36 -3.31
N LEU A 137 4.23 -7.63 -4.55
CA LEU A 137 4.91 -6.72 -5.45
C LEU A 137 4.20 -6.78 -6.81
N ASP A 138 3.83 -5.63 -7.37
CA ASP A 138 3.33 -5.52 -8.75
C ASP A 138 4.43 -5.02 -9.71
N THR A 139 4.10 -4.91 -10.98
CA THR A 139 5.05 -4.42 -12.01
C THR A 139 5.51 -2.99 -11.73
N THR A 140 4.63 -2.14 -11.27
CA THR A 140 4.98 -0.73 -10.96
C THR A 140 5.88 -0.64 -9.73
N GLY A 141 5.62 -1.47 -8.72
CA GLY A 141 6.51 -1.60 -7.56
C GLY A 141 7.89 -2.14 -7.93
N LEU A 142 7.95 -3.07 -8.88
CA LEU A 142 9.21 -3.59 -9.42
C LEU A 142 9.99 -2.53 -10.20
N ASP A 143 9.29 -1.70 -10.99
CA ASP A 143 9.91 -0.56 -11.68
C ASP A 143 10.49 0.45 -10.68
N ALA A 144 9.78 0.70 -9.56
CA ALA A 144 10.29 1.54 -8.49
C ALA A 144 11.57 0.96 -7.84
N LEU A 145 11.61 -0.36 -7.59
CA LEU A 145 12.83 -1.03 -7.11
C LEU A 145 13.98 -0.96 -8.13
N THR A 146 13.66 -1.04 -9.42
CA THR A 146 14.65 -0.91 -10.49
C THR A 146 15.22 0.52 -10.54
N GLN A 147 14.39 1.54 -10.36
CA GLN A 147 14.83 2.92 -10.27
C GLN A 147 15.66 3.16 -9.00
N LEU A 148 15.24 2.60 -7.87
CA LEU A 148 16.02 2.62 -6.62
C LEU A 148 17.40 2.02 -6.84
N LEU A 149 17.51 0.84 -7.45
CA LEU A 149 18.80 0.20 -7.76
C LEU A 149 19.69 1.11 -8.61
N ARG A 150 19.14 1.74 -9.65
CA ARG A 150 19.90 2.68 -10.49
C ARG A 150 20.40 3.90 -9.72
N ALA A 151 19.53 4.50 -8.90
CA ALA A 151 19.87 5.64 -8.07
C ALA A 151 20.96 5.32 -7.03
N LEU A 152 20.88 4.13 -6.41
CA LEU A 152 21.90 3.65 -5.47
C LEU A 152 23.24 3.44 -6.16
N ARG A 153 23.24 2.82 -7.35
CA ARG A 153 24.49 2.64 -8.14
C ARG A 153 25.15 3.96 -8.50
N GLN A 154 24.38 4.99 -8.85
CA GLN A 154 24.92 6.33 -9.12
C GLN A 154 25.59 6.95 -7.88
N ARG A 155 25.18 6.56 -6.68
CA ARG A 155 25.79 6.98 -5.40
C ARG A 155 26.88 6.04 -4.90
N GLY A 156 27.20 4.97 -5.64
CA GLY A 156 28.18 3.96 -5.22
C GLY A 156 27.68 3.09 -4.06
N VAL A 157 26.36 2.97 -3.88
CA VAL A 157 25.73 2.17 -2.82
C VAL A 157 25.26 0.84 -3.41
N ALA A 158 25.73 -0.27 -2.84
CA ALA A 158 25.26 -1.60 -3.23
C ALA A 158 23.87 -1.91 -2.64
N LEU A 159 23.03 -2.59 -3.40
CA LEU A 159 21.70 -3.06 -2.95
C LEU A 159 21.78 -4.55 -2.59
N ARG A 160 21.26 -4.92 -1.42
CA ARG A 160 21.04 -6.30 -1.00
C ARG A 160 19.58 -6.50 -0.64
N LEU A 161 19.05 -7.68 -0.98
CA LEU A 161 17.71 -8.09 -0.61
C LEU A 161 17.78 -9.26 0.36
N ALA A 162 17.03 -9.20 1.45
CA ALA A 162 17.00 -10.26 2.45
C ALA A 162 15.58 -10.77 2.66
N ALA A 163 15.43 -12.08 2.84
CA ALA A 163 14.18 -12.76 3.18
C ALA A 163 13.02 -12.43 2.22
N VAL A 164 13.28 -12.44 0.91
CA VAL A 164 12.25 -12.16 -0.11
C VAL A 164 11.24 -13.30 -0.19
N ASN A 165 9.95 -12.99 -0.02
CA ASN A 165 8.85 -13.95 -0.11
C ASN A 165 8.65 -14.49 -1.52
N ASP A 166 7.91 -15.59 -1.66
CA ASP A 166 7.72 -16.32 -2.92
C ASP A 166 7.11 -15.48 -4.03
N GLN A 167 6.08 -14.67 -3.73
CA GLN A 167 5.41 -13.86 -4.75
C GLN A 167 6.32 -12.75 -5.29
N PRO A 168 6.93 -11.87 -4.47
CA PRO A 168 7.91 -10.90 -4.96
C PRO A 168 9.08 -11.56 -5.69
N ARG A 169 9.61 -12.65 -5.16
CA ARG A 169 10.73 -13.39 -5.76
C ARG A 169 10.38 -13.94 -7.14
N SER A 170 9.19 -14.55 -7.27
CA SER A 170 8.71 -15.05 -8.56
C SER A 170 8.58 -13.95 -9.60
N LEU A 171 8.10 -12.76 -9.22
CA LEU A 171 7.99 -11.62 -10.12
C LEU A 171 9.38 -11.08 -10.51
N MET A 172 10.28 -10.90 -9.55
CA MET A 172 11.67 -10.45 -9.80
C MET A 172 12.39 -11.38 -10.77
N HIS A 173 12.24 -12.70 -10.59
CA HIS A 173 12.86 -13.70 -11.47
C HIS A 173 12.29 -13.62 -12.90
N ARG A 174 10.97 -13.63 -13.06
CA ARG A 174 10.32 -13.61 -14.39
C ARG A 174 10.55 -12.32 -15.15
N SER A 175 10.75 -11.20 -14.46
CA SER A 175 11.01 -9.89 -15.08
C SER A 175 12.47 -9.67 -15.43
N GLY A 176 13.37 -10.57 -15.03
CA GLY A 176 14.81 -10.40 -15.20
C GLY A 176 15.44 -9.40 -14.23
N PHE A 177 14.73 -8.95 -13.18
CA PHE A 177 15.27 -8.06 -12.16
C PHE A 177 16.47 -8.68 -11.44
N ASP A 178 16.43 -9.99 -11.20
CA ASP A 178 17.54 -10.73 -10.58
C ASP A 178 18.86 -10.58 -11.36
N ALA A 179 18.79 -10.49 -12.70
CA ALA A 179 19.97 -10.28 -13.55
C ALA A 179 20.55 -8.86 -13.45
N LEU A 180 19.79 -7.92 -12.90
CA LEU A 180 20.27 -6.55 -12.64
C LEU A 180 21.01 -6.45 -11.32
N LEU A 181 20.82 -7.39 -10.42
CA LEU A 181 21.46 -7.40 -9.11
C LEU A 181 22.88 -7.95 -9.22
N ASP A 182 23.74 -7.54 -8.29
CA ASP A 182 25.09 -8.08 -8.18
C ASP A 182 25.04 -9.54 -7.67
N ASP A 183 26.06 -10.32 -7.97
CA ASP A 183 26.16 -11.70 -7.51
C ASP A 183 26.04 -11.78 -5.99
N GLY A 184 25.15 -12.67 -5.52
CA GLY A 184 24.91 -12.85 -4.09
C GLY A 184 24.11 -11.71 -3.43
N ALA A 185 23.51 -10.80 -4.20
CA ALA A 185 22.73 -9.69 -3.66
C ALA A 185 21.43 -10.15 -2.94
N VAL A 186 20.94 -11.34 -3.22
CA VAL A 186 19.76 -11.90 -2.55
C VAL A 186 20.20 -12.92 -1.49
N ALA A 187 19.79 -12.69 -0.25
CA ALA A 187 20.06 -13.59 0.87
C ALA A 187 18.76 -14.21 1.41
N PRO A 188 18.77 -15.48 1.82
CA PRO A 188 17.58 -16.15 2.39
C PRO A 188 17.11 -15.50 3.71
N THR A 189 18.03 -14.93 4.47
CA THR A 189 17.75 -14.31 5.76
C THR A 189 18.48 -12.98 5.91
N LEU A 190 17.99 -12.10 6.78
CA LEU A 190 18.66 -10.86 7.12
C LEU A 190 20.04 -11.12 7.76
N ALA A 191 20.14 -12.16 8.60
CA ALA A 191 21.40 -12.52 9.25
C ALA A 191 22.48 -12.91 8.24
N GLU A 192 22.13 -13.64 7.17
CA GLU A 192 23.07 -14.00 6.10
C GLU A 192 23.45 -12.79 5.26
N ALA A 193 22.52 -11.88 4.95
CA ALA A 193 22.81 -10.65 4.25
C ALA A 193 23.86 -9.83 5.01
N LEU A 194 23.68 -9.62 6.31
CA LEU A 194 24.60 -8.87 7.16
C LEU A 194 25.95 -9.58 7.37
N LYS A 195 25.96 -10.91 7.41
CA LYS A 195 27.18 -11.69 7.55
C LYS A 195 28.12 -11.52 6.33
N ARG A 196 27.56 -11.44 5.13
CA ARG A 196 28.31 -11.22 3.88
C ARG A 196 28.98 -9.85 3.81
N GLU A 197 28.40 -8.85 4.45
CA GLU A 197 28.91 -7.47 4.47
C GLU A 197 29.88 -7.21 5.64
N ALA A 198 30.02 -8.16 6.57
CA ALA A 198 30.91 -8.06 7.73
C ALA A 198 32.31 -8.69 7.50
N GLY A 199 32.50 -9.43 6.40
CA GLY A 199 33.77 -10.08 6.01
C GLY A 199 34.42 -9.35 4.89
#